data_2b41555183943fd588e4119abba78528
#
_entry.id   2b41555183943fd588e4119abba78528
#
_cell.length_a   1.000
_cell.length_b   1.000
_cell.length_c   1.000
_cell.angle_alpha   90.00
_cell.angle_beta   90.00
_cell.angle_gamma   90.00
#
_symmetry.space_group_name_H-M   'P 1'
#
loop_
_entity.id
_entity.type
_entity.pdbx_description
1 polymer ?
#
loop_
_entity_poly.entity_id
_entity_poly.type
_entity_poly.pdbx_seq_one_letter_code
_entity_poly.pdbx_strand_id
1 'polypeptide(L)'
;VLFRSRILKELTGLEGVYMEQLFAFGDVNRDPIERTVSIAYFALIDIHQYENQLNTVYHAEWFPIKNTPKLIFDHQKMVDMAKEKLKYKAAFHPILFELLPEKFTLPQLQSLFEGIFDSQFDKRNFSRKLQSTKLLIKQKDKDKGSSKKGAYYYKLDKRRYAANFHAILNLIPNPGNLK
;
A
#
# COMPACT_ATOMS: atom_id res chain seq x y z
N VAL A 1 -14.84 -13.37 11.38
CA VAL A 1 -14.90 -12.08 10.63
C VAL A 1 -15.41 -10.97 11.53
N LEU A 2 -16.46 -11.18 12.30
CA LEU A 2 -17.11 -10.14 13.12
C LEU A 2 -16.23 -9.55 14.24
N PHE A 3 -15.43 -10.38 14.93
CA PHE A 3 -14.65 -9.91 16.08
C PHE A 3 -13.59 -8.86 15.70
N ARG A 4 -12.72 -9.17 14.74
CA ARG A 4 -11.63 -8.25 14.31
C ARG A 4 -12.16 -6.93 13.73
N SER A 5 -13.27 -6.99 12.98
CA SER A 5 -13.88 -5.78 12.41
C SER A 5 -14.50 -4.90 13.51
N ARG A 6 -15.06 -5.53 14.56
CA ARG A 6 -15.57 -4.82 15.73
C ARG A 6 -14.45 -4.08 16.46
N ILE A 7 -13.34 -4.76 16.74
CA ILE A 7 -12.19 -4.14 17.42
C ILE A 7 -11.61 -2.99 16.59
N LEU A 8 -11.47 -3.16 15.27
CA LEU A 8 -11.03 -2.07 14.40
C LEU A 8 -11.95 -0.86 14.52
N LYS A 9 -13.26 -1.07 14.40
CA LYS A 9 -14.25 0.01 14.54
C LYS A 9 -14.17 0.69 15.91
N GLU A 10 -14.12 -0.08 16.99
CA GLU A 10 -14.04 0.44 18.36
C GLU A 10 -12.79 1.31 18.56
N LEU A 11 -11.63 0.83 18.13
CA LEU A 11 -10.36 1.52 18.37
C LEU A 11 -10.08 2.67 17.40
N THR A 12 -10.55 2.59 16.16
CA THR A 12 -10.18 3.55 15.12
C THR A 12 -11.35 4.28 14.46
N GLY A 13 -12.56 3.79 14.63
CA GLY A 13 -13.75 4.29 13.92
C GLY A 13 -13.92 3.72 12.51
N LEU A 14 -12.93 2.99 11.99
CA LEU A 14 -12.96 2.50 10.61
C LEU A 14 -13.91 1.31 10.44
N GLU A 15 -14.81 1.40 9.46
CA GLU A 15 -15.78 0.35 9.11
C GLU A 15 -15.62 -0.10 7.65
N GLY A 16 -16.10 -1.32 7.38
CA GLY A 16 -16.12 -1.86 6.00
C GLY A 16 -14.73 -2.20 5.43
N VAL A 17 -13.68 -2.17 6.26
CA VAL A 17 -12.32 -2.41 5.82
C VAL A 17 -12.03 -3.91 5.72
N TYR A 18 -11.57 -4.35 4.56
CA TYR A 18 -11.05 -5.71 4.40
C TYR A 18 -9.66 -5.81 5.04
N MET A 19 -9.55 -6.72 6.01
CA MET A 19 -8.29 -6.99 6.73
C MET A 19 -7.76 -8.37 6.38
N GLU A 20 -6.48 -8.43 6.10
CA GLU A 20 -5.74 -9.67 5.90
C GLU A 20 -4.86 -9.97 7.11
N GLN A 21 -4.79 -11.22 7.51
CA GLN A 21 -3.91 -11.64 8.59
C GLN A 21 -2.45 -11.51 8.13
N LEU A 22 -1.65 -10.83 8.94
CA LEU A 22 -0.22 -10.69 8.72
C LEU A 22 0.53 -11.88 9.29
N PHE A 23 0.49 -12.03 10.62
CA PHE A 23 1.20 -13.06 11.35
C PHE A 23 0.66 -13.21 12.76
N ALA A 24 1.02 -14.33 13.45
CA ALA A 24 0.78 -14.54 14.87
C ALA A 24 2.10 -14.36 15.65
N PHE A 25 2.14 -13.36 16.52
CA PHE A 25 3.31 -13.01 17.33
C PHE A 25 3.17 -13.65 18.71
N GLY A 26 4.00 -14.61 19.01
CA GLY A 26 3.91 -15.41 20.25
C GLY A 26 5.28 -15.66 20.90
N ASP A 27 6.27 -14.79 20.68
CA ASP A 27 7.54 -14.87 21.40
C ASP A 27 7.31 -14.80 22.91
N VAL A 28 8.05 -15.58 23.68
CA VAL A 28 7.86 -15.69 25.14
C VAL A 28 8.17 -14.35 25.81
N ASN A 29 9.12 -13.60 25.28
CA ASN A 29 9.65 -12.37 25.88
C ASN A 29 9.06 -11.10 25.22
N ARG A 30 8.04 -11.23 24.35
CA ARG A 30 7.49 -10.07 23.64
C ARG A 30 6.74 -9.07 24.53
N ASP A 31 6.17 -9.55 25.62
CA ASP A 31 5.47 -8.75 26.62
C ASP A 31 6.15 -9.02 27.98
N PRO A 32 6.66 -7.96 28.65
CA PRO A 32 7.35 -8.13 29.93
C PRO A 32 6.40 -8.38 31.12
N ILE A 33 5.07 -8.22 30.93
CA ILE A 33 4.09 -8.30 32.00
C ILE A 33 3.47 -9.69 32.06
N GLU A 34 3.05 -10.21 30.91
CA GLU A 34 2.33 -11.49 30.85
C GLU A 34 2.56 -12.26 29.55
N ARG A 35 2.24 -13.53 29.56
CA ARG A 35 2.29 -14.39 28.38
C ARG A 35 1.20 -14.03 27.38
N THR A 36 1.54 -13.27 26.37
CA THR A 36 0.63 -12.74 25.37
C THR A 36 0.89 -13.30 23.97
N VAL A 37 -0.18 -13.65 23.24
CA VAL A 37 -0.14 -13.96 21.82
C VAL A 37 -0.98 -12.94 21.06
N SER A 38 -0.40 -12.27 20.05
CA SER A 38 -1.10 -11.30 19.23
C SER A 38 -1.21 -11.77 17.80
N ILE A 39 -2.39 -11.68 17.21
CA ILE A 39 -2.61 -11.90 15.78
C ILE A 39 -2.72 -10.53 15.11
N ALA A 40 -1.70 -10.17 14.33
CA ALA A 40 -1.69 -8.91 13.59
C ALA A 40 -2.45 -9.04 12.27
N TYR A 41 -3.17 -7.98 11.93
CA TYR A 41 -3.85 -7.80 10.66
C TYR A 41 -3.37 -6.52 10.00
N PHE A 42 -3.40 -6.48 8.67
CA PHE A 42 -3.16 -5.26 7.92
C PHE A 42 -4.26 -5.06 6.88
N ALA A 43 -4.44 -3.81 6.48
CA ALA A 43 -5.34 -3.41 5.42
C ALA A 43 -4.69 -2.32 4.57
N LEU A 44 -5.07 -2.27 3.30
CA LEU A 44 -4.77 -1.17 2.40
C LEU A 44 -6.07 -0.47 2.08
N ILE A 45 -6.10 0.81 2.34
CA ILE A 45 -7.28 1.64 2.14
C ILE A 45 -6.90 2.98 1.52
N ASP A 46 -7.82 3.57 0.79
CA ASP A 46 -7.68 4.94 0.31
C ASP A 46 -7.99 5.90 1.48
N ILE A 47 -6.95 6.56 2.00
CA ILE A 47 -7.07 7.46 3.15
C ILE A 47 -8.15 8.52 2.96
N HIS A 48 -8.36 9.03 1.74
CA HIS A 48 -9.36 10.07 1.46
C HIS A 48 -10.80 9.60 1.69
N GLN A 49 -11.06 8.30 1.59
CA GLN A 49 -12.38 7.73 1.90
C GLN A 49 -12.63 7.58 3.41
N TYR A 50 -11.57 7.53 4.20
CA TYR A 50 -11.63 7.21 5.63
C TYR A 50 -11.12 8.31 6.55
N GLU A 51 -10.61 9.41 6.00
CA GLU A 51 -9.99 10.51 6.76
C GLU A 51 -10.92 11.08 7.84
N ASN A 52 -12.22 11.17 7.54
CA ASN A 52 -13.23 11.71 8.45
C ASN A 52 -13.85 10.65 9.39
N GLN A 53 -13.43 9.38 9.31
CA GLN A 53 -14.00 8.30 10.12
C GLN A 53 -13.20 8.00 11.39
N LEU A 54 -12.02 8.61 11.56
CA LEU A 54 -11.18 8.32 12.72
C LEU A 54 -11.87 8.69 14.04
N ASN A 55 -11.86 7.73 14.96
CA ASN A 55 -12.41 7.91 16.28
C ASN A 55 -11.40 8.62 17.20
N THR A 56 -11.76 9.80 17.68
CA THR A 56 -10.92 10.58 18.59
C THR A 56 -10.91 10.05 20.03
N VAL A 57 -11.84 9.19 20.42
CA VAL A 57 -11.95 8.63 21.78
C VAL A 57 -10.70 7.84 22.16
N TYR A 58 -10.13 7.08 21.22
CA TYR A 58 -8.90 6.32 21.42
C TYR A 58 -7.67 6.97 20.79
N HIS A 59 -7.75 8.26 20.43
CA HIS A 59 -6.66 9.02 19.83
C HIS A 59 -6.07 8.37 18.56
N ALA A 60 -6.93 7.77 17.73
CA ALA A 60 -6.50 7.20 16.46
C ALA A 60 -6.08 8.32 15.50
N GLU A 61 -4.89 8.21 14.95
CA GLU A 61 -4.30 9.22 14.07
C GLU A 61 -3.60 8.57 12.87
N TRP A 62 -3.56 9.29 11.76
CA TRP A 62 -2.78 8.90 10.59
C TRP A 62 -1.34 9.39 10.73
N PHE A 63 -0.38 8.47 10.60
CA PHE A 63 1.04 8.79 10.58
C PHE A 63 1.68 8.47 9.24
N PRO A 64 2.55 9.35 8.70
CA PRO A 64 3.42 8.97 7.61
C PRO A 64 4.27 7.79 8.02
N ILE A 65 4.36 6.75 7.20
CA ILE A 65 5.03 5.51 7.55
C ILE A 65 6.53 5.68 7.88
N LYS A 66 7.16 6.75 7.36
CA LYS A 66 8.54 7.14 7.68
C LYS A 66 8.69 7.83 9.03
N ASN A 67 7.60 8.35 9.59
CA ASN A 67 7.58 9.14 10.82
C ASN A 67 6.71 8.46 11.89
N THR A 68 6.60 7.15 11.88
CA THR A 68 5.92 6.40 12.93
C THR A 68 6.55 6.72 14.30
N PRO A 69 5.75 7.00 15.33
CA PRO A 69 6.28 7.20 16.68
C PRO A 69 6.94 5.90 17.18
N LYS A 70 7.74 6.02 18.25
CA LYS A 70 8.30 4.84 18.92
C LYS A 70 7.15 3.97 19.43
N LEU A 71 7.10 2.73 18.92
CA LEU A 71 6.07 1.77 19.31
C LEU A 71 6.51 0.96 20.54
N ILE A 72 5.53 0.50 21.32
CA ILE A 72 5.77 -0.36 22.49
C ILE A 72 6.09 -1.80 22.05
N PHE A 73 6.73 -2.54 22.93
CA PHE A 73 7.03 -3.97 22.77
C PHE A 73 7.66 -4.32 21.40
N ASP A 74 7.11 -5.33 20.74
CA ASP A 74 7.51 -5.79 19.40
C ASP A 74 6.66 -5.19 18.25
N HIS A 75 5.86 -4.15 18.51
CA HIS A 75 4.96 -3.58 17.50
C HIS A 75 5.71 -2.99 16.31
N GLN A 76 6.94 -2.49 16.50
CA GLN A 76 7.78 -2.07 15.37
C GLN A 76 8.03 -3.22 14.39
N LYS A 77 8.30 -4.42 14.91
CA LYS A 77 8.46 -5.63 14.09
C LYS A 77 7.20 -5.96 13.28
N MET A 78 6.01 -5.74 13.87
CA MET A 78 4.74 -5.92 13.15
C MET A 78 4.63 -4.96 11.96
N VAL A 79 4.95 -3.67 12.19
CA VAL A 79 4.94 -2.65 11.12
C VAL A 79 5.93 -3.00 10.01
N ASP A 80 7.14 -3.40 10.36
CA ASP A 80 8.17 -3.75 9.38
C ASP A 80 7.78 -4.99 8.55
N MET A 81 7.20 -6.00 9.19
CA MET A 81 6.65 -7.16 8.48
C MET A 81 5.47 -6.79 7.57
N ALA A 82 4.62 -5.85 7.99
CA ALA A 82 3.53 -5.36 7.14
C ALA A 82 4.06 -4.62 5.91
N LYS A 83 5.11 -3.80 6.06
CA LYS A 83 5.80 -3.14 4.94
C LYS A 83 6.37 -4.15 3.95
N GLU A 84 7.06 -5.17 4.42
CA GLU A 84 7.63 -6.21 3.54
C GLU A 84 6.50 -7.00 2.85
N LYS A 85 5.42 -7.32 3.55
CA LYS A 85 4.25 -7.96 2.95
C LYS A 85 3.60 -7.09 1.88
N LEU A 86 3.54 -5.77 2.11
CA LEU A 86 3.05 -4.82 1.13
C LEU A 86 3.93 -4.78 -0.13
N LYS A 87 5.25 -4.70 0.04
CA LYS A 87 6.20 -4.75 -1.09
C LYS A 87 6.03 -6.02 -1.91
N TYR A 88 5.97 -7.18 -1.23
CA TYR A 88 5.72 -8.46 -1.90
C TYR A 88 4.41 -8.45 -2.70
N LYS A 89 3.31 -8.03 -2.07
CA LYS A 89 2.02 -7.93 -2.75
C LYS A 89 2.03 -6.94 -3.92
N ALA A 90 2.69 -5.80 -3.75
CA ALA A 90 2.85 -4.81 -4.81
C ALA A 90 3.64 -5.34 -6.02
N ALA A 91 4.56 -6.26 -5.79
CA ALA A 91 5.36 -6.88 -6.83
C ALA A 91 4.58 -7.94 -7.64
N PHE A 92 3.73 -8.73 -6.96
CA PHE A 92 3.10 -9.92 -7.55
C PHE A 92 1.60 -9.80 -7.79
N HIS A 93 0.95 -8.76 -7.24
CA HIS A 93 -0.50 -8.56 -7.34
C HIS A 93 -0.83 -7.15 -7.83
N PRO A 94 -1.99 -6.93 -8.48
CA PRO A 94 -2.39 -5.61 -9.00
C PRO A 94 -2.79 -4.61 -7.91
N ILE A 95 -2.46 -4.89 -6.67
CA ILE A 95 -2.89 -4.10 -5.49
C ILE A 95 -2.52 -2.62 -5.61
N LEU A 96 -1.43 -2.29 -6.29
CA LEU A 96 -1.03 -0.89 -6.55
C LEU A 96 -2.07 -0.13 -7.35
N PHE A 97 -2.71 -0.81 -8.30
CA PHE A 97 -3.73 -0.19 -9.13
C PHE A 97 -5.08 -0.07 -8.40
N GLU A 98 -5.29 -0.86 -7.34
CA GLU A 98 -6.46 -0.75 -6.46
C GLU A 98 -6.36 0.46 -5.52
N LEU A 99 -5.14 0.93 -5.24
CA LEU A 99 -4.87 2.14 -4.45
C LEU A 99 -4.94 3.43 -5.28
N LEU A 100 -5.12 3.34 -6.58
CA LEU A 100 -5.24 4.47 -7.48
C LEU A 100 -6.70 4.62 -7.95
N PRO A 101 -7.12 5.84 -8.30
CA PRO A 101 -8.38 6.04 -9.01
C PRO A 101 -8.41 5.20 -10.30
N GLU A 102 -9.61 4.88 -10.79
CA GLU A 102 -9.77 4.10 -12.03
C GLU A 102 -8.99 4.70 -13.22
N LYS A 103 -8.86 6.03 -13.24
CA LYS A 103 -7.97 6.77 -14.14
C LYS A 103 -6.91 7.47 -13.32
N PHE A 104 -5.66 7.25 -13.65
CA PHE A 104 -4.52 7.83 -12.96
C PHE A 104 -3.47 8.35 -13.95
N THR A 105 -2.56 9.19 -13.47
CA THR A 105 -1.41 9.68 -14.25
C THR A 105 -0.16 8.87 -13.94
N LEU A 106 0.83 8.86 -14.85
CA LEU A 106 2.11 8.19 -14.59
C LEU A 106 2.84 8.75 -13.35
N PRO A 107 2.83 10.08 -13.08
CA PRO A 107 3.39 10.61 -11.84
C PRO A 107 2.73 10.06 -10.58
N GLN A 108 1.39 9.91 -10.54
CA GLN A 108 0.69 9.32 -9.39
C GLN A 108 1.13 7.88 -9.17
N LEU A 109 1.20 7.06 -10.22
CA LEU A 109 1.67 5.69 -10.13
C LEU A 109 3.14 5.64 -9.70
N GLN A 110 4.02 6.51 -10.21
CA GLN A 110 5.41 6.59 -9.79
C GLN A 110 5.54 6.92 -8.30
N SER A 111 4.83 7.94 -7.82
CA SER A 111 4.84 8.30 -6.39
C SER A 111 4.38 7.17 -5.49
N LEU A 112 3.39 6.39 -5.93
CA LEU A 112 2.92 5.21 -5.20
C LEU A 112 4.01 4.14 -5.12
N PHE A 113 4.70 3.84 -6.24
CA PHE A 113 5.83 2.92 -6.26
C PHE A 113 6.97 3.39 -5.34
N GLU A 114 7.33 4.67 -5.43
CA GLU A 114 8.38 5.27 -4.60
C GLU A 114 8.04 5.18 -3.10
N GLY A 115 6.78 5.40 -2.75
CA GLY A 115 6.29 5.27 -1.37
C GLY A 115 6.36 3.85 -0.83
N ILE A 116 5.99 2.85 -1.64
CA ILE A 116 5.95 1.45 -1.21
C ILE A 116 7.36 0.84 -1.14
N PHE A 117 8.18 1.08 -2.17
CA PHE A 117 9.52 0.48 -2.26
C PHE A 117 10.59 1.31 -1.56
N ASP A 118 10.21 2.46 -0.97
CA ASP A 118 11.12 3.41 -0.32
C ASP A 118 12.34 3.74 -1.19
N SER A 119 12.09 4.01 -2.46
CA SER A 119 13.10 4.21 -3.50
C SER A 119 12.70 5.36 -4.41
N GLN A 120 13.67 6.11 -4.90
CA GLN A 120 13.46 7.14 -5.90
C GLN A 120 13.65 6.56 -7.29
N PHE A 121 12.78 6.90 -8.23
CA PHE A 121 12.85 6.44 -9.61
C PHE A 121 13.17 7.60 -10.56
N ASP A 122 14.09 7.39 -11.49
CA ASP A 122 14.23 8.30 -12.62
C ASP A 122 12.94 8.33 -13.45
N LYS A 123 12.34 9.50 -13.58
CA LYS A 123 11.04 9.73 -14.22
C LYS A 123 10.97 9.19 -15.66
N ARG A 124 12.05 9.38 -16.43
CA ARG A 124 12.10 8.93 -17.83
C ARG A 124 12.19 7.41 -17.90
N ASN A 125 13.06 6.83 -17.11
CA ASN A 125 13.25 5.39 -17.05
C ASN A 125 11.98 4.68 -16.57
N PHE A 126 11.37 5.15 -15.50
CA PHE A 126 10.13 4.61 -14.98
C PHE A 126 9.02 4.63 -16.04
N SER A 127 8.78 5.80 -16.64
CA SER A 127 7.75 5.96 -17.68
C SER A 127 8.02 5.07 -18.90
N ARG A 128 9.27 4.98 -19.34
CA ARG A 128 9.65 4.13 -20.48
C ARG A 128 9.44 2.65 -20.19
N LYS A 129 9.94 2.18 -19.04
CA LYS A 129 9.76 0.78 -18.59
C LYS A 129 8.28 0.44 -18.44
N LEU A 130 7.51 1.32 -17.80
CA LEU A 130 6.08 1.10 -17.60
C LEU A 130 5.30 1.02 -18.91
N GLN A 131 5.59 1.91 -19.86
CA GLN A 131 4.95 1.88 -21.18
C GLN A 131 5.34 0.62 -21.99
N SER A 132 6.58 0.15 -21.86
CA SER A 132 7.02 -1.09 -22.53
C SER A 132 6.31 -2.33 -22.03
N THR A 133 5.76 -2.33 -20.83
CA THR A 133 4.95 -3.46 -20.32
C THR A 133 3.64 -3.64 -21.08
N LYS A 134 3.15 -2.58 -21.75
CA LYS A 134 1.84 -2.52 -22.42
C LYS A 134 0.65 -2.83 -21.50
N LEU A 135 0.84 -2.70 -20.18
CA LEU A 135 -0.21 -2.97 -19.19
C LEU A 135 -1.20 -1.78 -19.06
N LEU A 136 -0.86 -0.63 -19.62
CA LEU A 136 -1.66 0.58 -19.48
C LEU A 136 -2.32 0.99 -20.78
N ILE A 137 -3.58 1.42 -20.67
CA ILE A 137 -4.37 1.99 -21.76
C ILE A 137 -4.38 3.50 -21.57
N LYS A 138 -3.70 4.22 -22.50
CA LYS A 138 -3.68 5.69 -22.51
C LYS A 138 -5.07 6.24 -22.83
N GLN A 139 -5.52 7.23 -22.06
CA GLN A 139 -6.79 7.92 -22.25
C GLN A 139 -6.61 9.16 -23.12
N LYS A 140 -7.70 9.71 -23.67
CA LYS A 140 -7.70 10.93 -24.46
C LYS A 140 -7.59 12.18 -23.59
N ASP A 141 -8.14 12.12 -22.38
CA ASP A 141 -8.16 13.20 -21.40
C ASP A 141 -6.82 13.36 -20.69
N LYS A 142 -6.60 14.57 -20.19
CA LYS A 142 -5.39 14.96 -19.44
C LYS A 142 -5.77 15.59 -18.11
N ASP A 143 -4.98 15.30 -17.09
CA ASP A 143 -4.95 16.10 -15.87
C ASP A 143 -4.24 17.42 -16.12
N LYS A 144 -4.97 18.52 -15.99
CA LYS A 144 -4.41 19.88 -16.13
C LYS A 144 -4.03 20.52 -14.78
N GLY A 145 -4.41 19.90 -13.66
CA GLY A 145 -4.13 20.40 -12.32
C GLY A 145 -2.68 20.18 -11.89
N SER A 146 -2.07 19.08 -12.33
CA SER A 146 -0.72 18.68 -11.88
C SER A 146 0.42 19.28 -12.72
N SER A 147 0.18 19.84 -13.90
CA SER A 147 1.21 20.48 -14.72
C SER A 147 0.63 21.39 -15.81
N LYS A 148 1.37 22.44 -16.20
CA LYS A 148 0.96 23.38 -17.27
C LYS A 148 0.66 22.69 -18.62
N LYS A 149 1.37 21.61 -18.97
CA LYS A 149 1.16 20.86 -20.22
C LYS A 149 0.11 19.75 -20.07
N GLY A 150 -0.32 19.44 -18.84
CA GLY A 150 -1.19 18.34 -18.51
C GLY A 150 -0.52 16.98 -18.64
N ALA A 151 -0.89 16.05 -17.76
CA ALA A 151 -0.45 14.65 -17.80
C ALA A 151 -1.60 13.78 -18.34
N TYR A 152 -1.32 12.89 -19.30
CA TYR A 152 -2.35 11.95 -19.77
C TYR A 152 -2.78 11.02 -18.66
N TYR A 153 -4.08 10.73 -18.62
CA TYR A 153 -4.62 9.65 -17.81
C TYR A 153 -4.38 8.29 -18.46
N TYR A 154 -4.30 7.28 -17.62
CA TYR A 154 -4.14 5.87 -17.98
C TYR A 154 -5.11 5.03 -17.16
N LYS A 155 -5.47 3.85 -17.70
CA LYS A 155 -6.18 2.78 -16.99
C LYS A 155 -5.37 1.50 -17.08
N LEU A 156 -5.49 0.63 -16.08
CA LEU A 156 -4.93 -0.72 -16.14
C LEU A 156 -5.70 -1.56 -17.17
N ASP A 157 -4.99 -2.19 -18.07
CA ASP A 157 -5.53 -3.29 -18.90
C ASP A 157 -5.55 -4.58 -18.07
N LYS A 158 -6.67 -4.86 -17.43
CA LYS A 158 -6.83 -6.01 -16.54
C LYS A 158 -6.57 -7.36 -17.26
N ARG A 159 -6.90 -7.46 -18.55
CA ARG A 159 -6.66 -8.69 -19.32
C ARG A 159 -5.18 -8.92 -19.58
N ARG A 160 -4.48 -7.88 -20.01
CA ARG A 160 -3.02 -7.94 -20.19
C ARG A 160 -2.28 -8.14 -18.88
N TYR A 161 -2.73 -7.52 -17.81
CA TYR A 161 -2.15 -7.74 -16.50
C TYR A 161 -2.28 -9.20 -16.06
N ALA A 162 -3.46 -9.81 -16.17
CA ALA A 162 -3.67 -11.22 -15.84
C ALA A 162 -2.77 -12.16 -16.67
N ALA A 163 -2.51 -11.81 -17.94
CA ALA A 163 -1.65 -12.61 -18.81
C ALA A 163 -0.15 -12.39 -18.57
N ASN A 164 0.26 -11.24 -18.03
CA ASN A 164 1.67 -10.84 -17.89
C ASN A 164 1.93 -10.00 -16.63
N PHE A 165 1.50 -10.47 -15.47
CA PHE A 165 1.70 -9.73 -14.21
C PHE A 165 3.18 -9.59 -13.84
N HIS A 166 4.05 -10.49 -14.26
CA HIS A 166 5.50 -10.40 -14.03
C HIS A 166 6.16 -9.16 -14.67
N ALA A 167 5.50 -8.51 -15.63
CA ALA A 167 6.05 -7.31 -16.26
C ALA A 167 6.29 -6.17 -15.25
N ILE A 168 5.54 -6.14 -14.14
CA ILE A 168 5.74 -5.17 -13.06
C ILE A 168 7.05 -5.38 -12.31
N LEU A 169 7.54 -6.61 -12.19
CA LEU A 169 8.81 -6.90 -11.54
C LEU A 169 9.99 -6.14 -12.17
N ASN A 170 9.92 -5.87 -13.47
CA ASN A 170 10.94 -5.08 -14.16
C ASN A 170 10.99 -3.61 -13.75
N LEU A 171 9.95 -3.12 -13.04
CA LEU A 171 9.90 -1.75 -12.51
C LEU A 171 10.55 -1.65 -11.13
N ILE A 172 10.65 -2.76 -10.42
CA ILE A 172 11.08 -2.79 -9.03
C ILE A 172 12.61 -2.83 -8.97
N PRO A 173 13.24 -1.97 -8.15
CA PRO A 173 14.67 -2.07 -7.91
C PRO A 173 14.97 -3.34 -7.08
N ASN A 174 15.94 -4.12 -7.55
CA ASN A 174 16.43 -5.32 -6.86
C ASN A 174 15.31 -6.33 -6.50
N PRO A 175 14.55 -6.85 -7.46
CA PRO A 175 13.43 -7.77 -7.18
C PRO A 175 13.87 -9.06 -6.47
N GLY A 176 15.15 -9.43 -6.52
CA GLY A 176 15.71 -10.58 -5.79
C GLY A 176 15.72 -10.43 -4.27
N ASN A 177 15.53 -9.22 -3.73
CA ASN A 177 15.45 -8.96 -2.29
C ASN A 177 14.02 -9.02 -1.73
N LEU A 178 13.04 -9.32 -2.54
CA LEU A 178 11.67 -9.58 -2.10
C LEU A 178 11.60 -10.98 -1.48
N LYS A 179 11.65 -11.06 -0.16
CA LYS A 179 11.51 -12.30 0.63
C LYS A 179 10.08 -12.50 1.09
#